data_45df7f114a3681b1f1cd32937b0428d9
#
_entry.id   45df7f114a3681b1f1cd32937b0428d9
#
_cell.length_a   1.000
_cell.length_b   1.000
_cell.length_c   1.000
_cell.angle_alpha   90.00
_cell.angle_beta   90.00
_cell.angle_gamma   90.00
#
_symmetry.space_group_name_H-M   'P 1'
#
loop_
_entity.id
_entity.type
_entity.pdbx_description
1 polymer ?
#
loop_
_entity_poly.entity_id
_entity_poly.type
_entity_poly.pdbx_seq_one_letter_code
_entity_poly.pdbx_strand_id
1 'polypeptide(L)'
;MDIVSKTKRSEMMSRIRGKNTLPELTVRKYLYSRGYRYRIHDTRLPGKPDIVLSRKRIAIEVRGCFWHGHNCKFSSLPKSNRSFWIQKISKNRLRDKKNKKKLAKIGYNLIVIHECKVRKGSYKKTILRRIKEYE
;
A
#
# COMPACT_ATOMS: atom_id res chain seq x y z
N MET A 1 23.53 3.24 17.99
CA MET A 1 23.01 4.04 19.12
C MET A 1 21.67 4.64 18.75
N ASP A 2 20.68 4.44 19.61
CA ASP A 2 19.35 5.01 19.35
C ASP A 2 19.34 6.48 19.74
N ILE A 3 19.01 7.33 18.79
CA ILE A 3 18.91 8.77 18.99
C ILE A 3 17.55 9.19 19.55
N VAL A 4 16.60 8.25 19.63
CA VAL A 4 15.23 8.51 20.10
C VAL A 4 14.85 7.56 21.22
N SER A 5 13.98 8.03 22.14
CA SER A 5 13.44 7.20 23.22
C SER A 5 12.50 6.13 22.67
N LYS A 6 12.21 5.11 23.49
CA LYS A 6 11.23 4.07 23.13
C LYS A 6 9.87 4.66 22.77
N THR A 7 9.40 5.63 23.53
CA THR A 7 8.13 6.32 23.28
C THR A 7 8.14 7.01 21.94
N LYS A 8 9.19 7.76 21.66
CA LYS A 8 9.32 8.47 20.40
C LYS A 8 9.43 7.54 19.22
N ARG A 9 10.11 6.41 19.39
CA ARG A 9 10.20 5.36 18.36
C ARG A 9 8.82 4.76 18.07
N SER A 10 8.03 4.48 19.11
CA SER A 10 6.66 3.97 18.95
C SER A 10 5.78 4.96 18.20
N GLU A 11 5.89 6.23 18.51
CA GLU A 11 5.16 7.28 17.79
C GLU A 11 5.55 7.34 16.31
N MET A 12 6.84 7.26 16.01
CA MET A 12 7.34 7.23 14.64
C MET A 12 6.81 6.02 13.88
N MET A 13 6.83 4.84 14.50
CA MET A 13 6.31 3.61 13.89
C MET A 13 4.81 3.69 13.66
N SER A 14 4.05 4.29 14.58
CA SER A 14 2.62 4.51 14.41
C SER A 14 2.32 5.40 13.20
N ARG A 15 3.11 6.45 13.02
CA ARG A 15 2.97 7.35 11.87
C ARG A 15 3.27 6.64 10.56
N ILE A 16 4.28 5.77 10.54
CA ILE A 16 4.66 5.00 9.36
C ILE A 16 3.55 4.01 8.97
N ARG A 17 2.84 3.44 9.94
CA ARG A 17 1.72 2.52 9.69
C ARG A 17 0.47 3.20 9.20
N GLY A 18 0.35 4.48 9.45
CA GLY A 18 -0.87 5.21 9.22
C GLY A 18 -1.12 5.55 7.76
N LYS A 19 -2.10 6.41 7.60
CA LYS A 19 -2.50 6.97 6.33
C LYS A 19 -1.50 8.04 5.90
N ASN A 20 -1.57 8.41 4.63
CA ASN A 20 -0.78 9.52 4.08
C ASN A 20 0.73 9.31 4.17
N THR A 21 1.18 8.06 3.95
CA THR A 21 2.61 7.77 3.86
C THR A 21 3.21 8.51 2.66
N LEU A 22 4.53 8.74 2.69
CA LEU A 22 5.21 9.41 1.59
C LEU A 22 5.00 8.72 0.24
N PRO A 23 5.13 7.37 0.12
CA PRO A 23 4.83 6.69 -1.14
C PRO A 23 3.39 6.91 -1.61
N GLU A 24 2.42 6.87 -0.69
CA GLU A 24 1.02 7.10 -1.03
C GLU A 24 0.81 8.51 -1.58
N LEU A 25 1.37 9.52 -0.92
CA LEU A 25 1.27 10.91 -1.37
C LEU A 25 1.91 11.11 -2.74
N THR A 26 3.03 10.44 -2.99
CA THR A 26 3.73 10.49 -4.27
C THR A 26 2.84 9.97 -5.39
N VAL A 27 2.20 8.81 -5.19
CA VAL A 27 1.29 8.22 -6.17
C VAL A 27 0.07 9.12 -6.40
N ARG A 28 -0.51 9.67 -5.33
CA ARG A 28 -1.66 10.58 -5.44
C ARG A 28 -1.33 11.80 -6.29
N LYS A 29 -0.20 12.44 -6.02
CA LYS A 29 0.23 13.61 -6.80
C LYS A 29 0.40 13.29 -8.28
N TYR A 30 1.00 12.14 -8.57
CA TYR A 30 1.21 11.72 -9.94
C TYR A 30 -0.12 11.52 -10.66
N LEU A 31 -1.05 10.80 -10.05
CA LEU A 31 -2.37 10.56 -10.65
C LEU A 31 -3.12 11.86 -10.89
N TYR A 32 -3.09 12.78 -9.92
CA TYR A 32 -3.74 14.07 -10.06
C TYR A 32 -3.15 14.87 -11.23
N SER A 33 -1.81 14.84 -11.37
CA SER A 33 -1.11 15.53 -12.45
C SER A 33 -1.48 14.97 -13.83
N ARG A 34 -1.92 13.71 -13.89
CA ARG A 34 -2.34 13.05 -15.13
C ARG A 34 -3.85 13.17 -15.38
N GLY A 35 -4.54 13.96 -14.59
CA GLY A 35 -5.95 14.24 -14.79
C GLY A 35 -6.92 13.32 -14.09
N TYR A 36 -6.44 12.36 -13.30
CA TYR A 36 -7.31 11.47 -12.56
C TYR A 36 -7.86 12.15 -11.31
N ARG A 37 -9.13 11.90 -11.02
CA ARG A 37 -9.77 12.34 -9.79
C ARG A 37 -10.15 11.11 -8.99
N TYR A 38 -9.94 11.16 -7.66
CA TYR A 38 -10.03 9.97 -6.82
C TYR A 38 -10.54 10.32 -5.42
N ARG A 39 -10.97 9.28 -4.71
CA ARG A 39 -11.22 9.33 -3.26
C ARG A 39 -10.08 8.63 -2.56
N ILE A 40 -9.85 8.99 -1.30
CA ILE A 40 -8.79 8.39 -0.49
C ILE A 40 -9.39 7.69 0.72
N HIS A 41 -8.75 6.60 1.15
CA HIS A 41 -9.09 5.86 2.37
C HIS A 41 -10.58 5.57 2.51
N ASP A 42 -11.18 5.06 1.43
CA ASP A 42 -12.62 4.80 1.41
C ASP A 42 -12.97 3.61 2.31
N THR A 43 -13.56 3.91 3.47
CA THR A 43 -13.92 2.90 4.47
C THR A 43 -15.10 2.03 4.06
N ARG A 44 -15.82 2.40 3.02
CA ARG A 44 -16.95 1.63 2.50
C ARG A 44 -16.49 0.42 1.67
N LEU A 45 -15.23 0.41 1.24
CA LEU A 45 -14.69 -0.69 0.43
C LEU A 45 -13.86 -1.65 1.29
N PRO A 46 -13.87 -2.95 0.96
CA PRO A 46 -13.03 -3.93 1.67
C PRO A 46 -11.57 -3.55 1.64
N GLY A 47 -10.90 -3.62 2.80
CA GLY A 47 -9.49 -3.31 2.93
C GLY A 47 -9.14 -1.84 2.96
N LYS A 48 -10.12 -0.95 2.90
CA LYS A 48 -9.90 0.50 2.91
C LYS A 48 -8.81 0.93 1.94
N PRO A 49 -9.01 0.77 0.62
CA PRO A 49 -7.98 1.12 -0.37
C PRO A 49 -7.49 2.55 -0.20
N ASP A 50 -6.21 2.76 -0.45
CA ASP A 50 -5.61 4.08 -0.29
C ASP A 50 -6.19 5.10 -1.28
N ILE A 51 -6.43 4.66 -2.51
CA ILE A 51 -6.90 5.52 -3.60
C ILE A 51 -8.02 4.77 -4.34
N VAL A 52 -9.11 5.45 -4.67
CA VAL A 52 -10.23 4.84 -5.39
C VAL A 52 -10.61 5.70 -6.57
N LEU A 53 -10.58 5.11 -7.76
CA LEU A 53 -11.11 5.71 -8.98
C LEU A 53 -12.53 5.19 -9.15
N SER A 54 -13.49 5.87 -8.55
CA SER A 54 -14.88 5.39 -8.42
C SER A 54 -15.57 5.12 -9.76
N ARG A 55 -15.39 6.02 -10.71
CA ARG A 55 -16.03 5.90 -12.04
C ARG A 55 -15.53 4.68 -12.81
N LYS A 56 -14.25 4.32 -12.60
CA LYS A 56 -13.61 3.19 -13.28
C LYS A 56 -13.70 1.90 -12.48
N ARG A 57 -14.18 1.97 -11.24
CA ARG A 57 -14.21 0.86 -10.29
C ARG A 57 -12.83 0.24 -10.10
N ILE A 58 -11.85 1.08 -9.88
CA ILE A 58 -10.46 0.69 -9.62
C ILE A 58 -10.09 1.11 -8.22
N ALA A 59 -9.56 0.16 -7.44
CA ALA A 59 -8.99 0.42 -6.12
C ALA A 59 -7.48 0.30 -6.21
N ILE A 60 -6.75 1.22 -5.62
CA ILE A 60 -5.29 1.23 -5.65
C ILE A 60 -4.77 1.19 -4.21
N GLU A 61 -3.88 0.24 -3.94
CA GLU A 61 -3.19 0.15 -2.66
C GLU A 61 -1.71 0.40 -2.87
N VAL A 62 -1.15 1.30 -2.06
CA VAL A 62 0.28 1.57 -2.02
C VAL A 62 0.82 0.85 -0.80
N ARG A 63 1.50 -0.29 -1.03
CA ARG A 63 1.91 -1.21 0.03
C ARG A 63 3.36 -0.99 0.45
N GLY A 64 3.58 -0.86 1.76
CA GLY A 64 4.92 -0.90 2.33
C GLY A 64 5.49 -2.31 2.18
N CYS A 65 6.69 -2.44 1.62
CA CYS A 65 7.26 -3.74 1.28
C CYS A 65 7.44 -4.63 2.50
N PHE A 66 7.90 -4.08 3.61
CA PHE A 66 8.11 -4.84 4.84
C PHE A 66 6.79 -5.44 5.37
N TRP A 67 5.76 -4.59 5.51
CA TRP A 67 4.50 -4.97 6.15
C TRP A 67 3.69 -6.00 5.35
N HIS A 68 3.89 -6.03 4.03
CA HIS A 68 3.14 -6.92 3.14
C HIS A 68 4.00 -8.08 2.62
N GLY A 69 5.22 -8.23 3.13
CA GLY A 69 6.10 -9.35 2.78
C GLY A 69 6.52 -9.37 1.32
N HIS A 70 6.67 -8.20 0.71
CA HIS A 70 7.13 -8.09 -0.67
C HIS A 70 8.60 -8.48 -0.78
N ASN A 71 8.94 -9.36 -1.71
CA ASN A 71 10.31 -9.85 -1.88
C ASN A 71 11.19 -8.80 -2.55
N CYS A 72 11.82 -7.95 -1.75
CA CYS A 72 12.75 -6.92 -2.21
C CYS A 72 13.67 -6.50 -1.06
N LYS A 73 14.65 -5.63 -1.35
CA LYS A 73 15.64 -5.19 -0.35
C LYS A 73 15.04 -4.45 0.86
N PHE A 74 13.83 -3.91 0.73
CA PHE A 74 13.18 -3.18 1.81
C PHE A 74 12.36 -4.08 2.75
N SER A 75 12.30 -5.38 2.49
CA SER A 75 11.49 -6.33 3.24
C SER A 75 12.28 -7.25 4.17
N SER A 76 13.53 -6.91 4.47
CA SER A 76 14.36 -7.72 5.36
C SER A 76 13.76 -7.82 6.76
N LEU A 77 13.66 -9.04 7.28
CA LEU A 77 13.16 -9.29 8.62
C LEU A 77 14.21 -8.90 9.68
N PRO A 78 13.77 -8.27 10.79
CA PRO A 78 14.66 -8.04 11.93
C PRO A 78 15.18 -9.37 12.49
N LYS A 79 16.38 -9.36 13.04
CA LYS A 79 16.95 -10.56 13.66
C LYS A 79 16.25 -10.91 14.97
N SER A 80 15.83 -9.90 15.74
CA SER A 80 15.10 -10.11 16.99
C SER A 80 13.62 -10.27 16.73
N ASN A 81 12.95 -11.13 17.53
CA ASN A 81 11.51 -11.41 17.40
C ASN A 81 11.10 -11.89 16.00
N ARG A 82 11.96 -12.68 15.36
CA ARG A 82 11.74 -13.14 13.99
C ARG A 82 10.41 -13.89 13.84
N SER A 83 10.09 -14.78 14.77
CA SER A 83 8.82 -15.53 14.74
C SER A 83 7.62 -14.63 14.78
N PHE A 84 7.66 -13.60 15.62
CA PHE A 84 6.59 -12.61 15.71
C PHE A 84 6.36 -11.91 14.36
N TRP A 85 7.44 -11.47 13.71
CA TRP A 85 7.34 -10.75 12.44
C TRP A 85 6.86 -11.65 11.30
N ILE A 86 7.32 -12.91 11.27
CA ILE A 86 6.88 -13.89 10.27
C ILE A 86 5.36 -14.09 10.38
N GLN A 87 4.85 -14.29 11.59
CA GLN A 87 3.42 -14.47 11.82
C GLN A 87 2.62 -13.22 11.44
N LYS A 88 3.11 -12.05 11.81
CA LYS A 88 2.42 -10.80 11.51
C LYS A 88 2.32 -10.55 10.01
N ILE A 89 3.42 -10.75 9.29
CA ILE A 89 3.45 -10.56 7.85
C ILE A 89 2.56 -11.59 7.15
N SER A 90 2.56 -12.85 7.63
CA SER A 90 1.69 -13.90 7.09
C SER A 90 0.22 -13.53 7.24
N LYS A 91 -0.17 -13.00 8.41
CA LYS A 91 -1.56 -12.52 8.63
C LYS A 91 -1.91 -11.37 7.70
N ASN A 92 -0.99 -10.44 7.50
CA ASN A 92 -1.20 -9.32 6.59
C ASN A 92 -1.42 -9.81 5.16
N ARG A 93 -0.63 -10.77 4.71
CA ARG A 93 -0.76 -11.34 3.36
C ARG A 93 -2.09 -12.07 3.18
N LEU A 94 -2.54 -12.82 4.17
CA LEU A 94 -3.85 -13.48 4.14
C LEU A 94 -4.98 -12.47 4.06
N ARG A 95 -4.89 -11.41 4.85
CA ARG A 95 -5.88 -10.33 4.83
C ARG A 95 -5.91 -9.65 3.46
N ASP A 96 -4.75 -9.40 2.87
CA ASP A 96 -4.65 -8.80 1.54
C ASP A 96 -5.37 -9.66 0.49
N LYS A 97 -5.18 -10.97 0.53
CA LYS A 97 -5.85 -11.91 -0.38
C LYS A 97 -7.37 -11.87 -0.21
N LYS A 98 -7.84 -11.88 1.05
CA LYS A 98 -9.27 -11.81 1.34
C LYS A 98 -9.88 -10.51 0.82
N ASN A 99 -9.21 -9.40 1.06
CA ASN A 99 -9.69 -8.09 0.62
C ASN A 99 -9.75 -8.01 -0.91
N LYS A 100 -8.75 -8.56 -1.59
CA LYS A 100 -8.75 -8.61 -3.05
C LYS A 100 -9.96 -9.36 -3.59
N LYS A 101 -10.29 -10.52 -2.99
CA LYS A 101 -11.46 -11.31 -3.37
C LYS A 101 -12.76 -10.54 -3.12
N LYS A 102 -12.86 -9.89 -1.97
CA LYS A 102 -14.06 -9.10 -1.63
C LYS A 102 -14.24 -7.93 -2.61
N LEU A 103 -13.17 -7.25 -2.98
CA LEU A 103 -13.22 -6.17 -3.95
C LEU A 103 -13.69 -6.68 -5.32
N ALA A 104 -13.15 -7.82 -5.75
CA ALA A 104 -13.54 -8.43 -7.03
C ALA A 104 -15.03 -8.76 -7.05
N LYS A 105 -15.57 -9.27 -5.93
CA LYS A 105 -17.00 -9.62 -5.82
C LYS A 105 -17.91 -8.43 -6.03
N ILE A 106 -17.50 -7.24 -5.61
CA ILE A 106 -18.30 -6.03 -5.78
C ILE A 106 -17.94 -5.24 -7.04
N GLY A 107 -17.17 -5.86 -7.94
CA GLY A 107 -16.86 -5.31 -9.25
C GLY A 107 -15.70 -4.33 -9.32
N TYR A 108 -14.82 -4.33 -8.32
CA TYR A 108 -13.62 -3.49 -8.32
C TYR A 108 -12.40 -4.27 -8.75
N ASN A 109 -11.55 -3.63 -9.55
CA ASN A 109 -10.23 -4.15 -9.91
C ASN A 109 -9.19 -3.53 -8.99
N LEU A 110 -8.30 -4.36 -8.45
CA LEU A 110 -7.27 -3.90 -7.53
C LEU A 110 -5.94 -3.73 -8.24
N ILE A 111 -5.33 -2.57 -8.08
CA ILE A 111 -3.95 -2.30 -8.51
C ILE A 111 -3.10 -2.15 -7.25
N VAL A 112 -2.04 -2.94 -7.15
CA VAL A 112 -1.10 -2.88 -6.03
C VAL A 112 0.20 -2.24 -6.50
N ILE A 113 0.61 -1.20 -5.80
CA ILE A 113 1.88 -0.51 -6.04
C ILE A 113 2.74 -0.67 -4.81
N HIS A 114 3.91 -1.28 -4.97
CA HIS A 114 4.83 -1.49 -3.86
C HIS A 114 5.74 -0.28 -3.65
N GLU A 115 6.05 -0.01 -2.40
CA GLU A 115 6.89 1.12 -2.00
C GLU A 115 8.21 1.19 -2.78
N CYS A 116 8.87 0.04 -3.00
CA CYS A 116 10.13 0.00 -3.73
C CYS A 116 9.99 0.53 -5.17
N LYS A 117 8.84 0.31 -5.79
CA LYS A 117 8.56 0.81 -7.14
C LYS A 117 8.32 2.31 -7.13
N VAL A 118 7.70 2.82 -6.07
CA VAL A 118 7.51 4.26 -5.91
C VAL A 118 8.86 4.96 -5.76
N ARG A 119 9.74 4.40 -4.93
CA ARG A 119 11.09 4.95 -4.72
C ARG A 119 11.91 4.99 -6.01
N LYS A 120 11.78 3.97 -6.85
CA LYS A 120 12.48 3.90 -8.15
C LYS A 120 11.83 4.73 -9.24
N GLY A 121 10.57 5.13 -9.07
CA GLY A 121 9.81 5.84 -10.08
C GLY A 121 9.21 4.94 -11.15
N SER A 122 9.48 3.64 -11.14
CA SER A 122 8.96 2.70 -12.14
C SER A 122 7.45 2.47 -12.04
N TYR A 123 6.84 2.85 -10.92
CA TYR A 123 5.40 2.73 -10.72
C TYR A 123 4.60 3.52 -11.75
N LYS A 124 5.15 4.61 -12.29
CA LYS A 124 4.43 5.51 -13.21
C LYS A 124 3.91 4.79 -14.43
N LYS A 125 4.77 4.06 -15.11
CA LYS A 125 4.38 3.27 -16.29
C LYS A 125 3.41 2.16 -15.91
N THR A 126 3.68 1.48 -14.81
CA THR A 126 2.87 0.36 -14.34
C THR A 126 1.43 0.80 -14.02
N ILE A 127 1.28 1.88 -13.27
CA ILE A 127 -0.04 2.33 -12.85
C ILE A 127 -0.89 2.79 -14.03
N LEU A 128 -0.31 3.54 -14.96
CA LEU A 128 -1.04 4.00 -16.15
C LEU A 128 -1.46 2.83 -17.05
N ARG A 129 -0.55 1.86 -17.25
CA ARG A 129 -0.84 0.66 -18.03
C ARG A 129 -1.99 -0.14 -17.41
N ARG A 130 -1.93 -0.34 -16.07
CA ARG A 130 -2.95 -1.12 -15.36
C ARG A 130 -4.30 -0.44 -15.39
N ILE A 131 -4.35 0.88 -15.25
CA ILE A 131 -5.61 1.61 -15.36
C ILE A 131 -6.23 1.41 -16.75
N LYS A 132 -5.41 1.48 -17.80
CA LYS A 132 -5.89 1.27 -19.18
C LYS A 132 -6.42 -0.15 -19.40
N GLU A 133 -5.80 -1.15 -18.79
CA GLU A 133 -6.25 -2.54 -18.90
C GLU A 133 -7.67 -2.73 -18.36
N TYR A 134 -8.09 -1.91 -17.40
CA TYR A 134 -9.39 -2.03 -16.76
C TYR A 134 -10.42 -1.01 -17.30
N GLU A 135 -10.05 -0.23 -18.28
CA GLU A 135 -11.00 0.70 -18.92
C GLU A 135 -11.93 0.00 -19.93
#